data_07744a8fc440c892f244eacb3b15fa95
#
_entry.id   07744a8fc440c892f244eacb3b15fa95
#
_cell.length_a   1.000
_cell.length_b   1.000
_cell.length_c   1.000
_cell.angle_alpha   90.00
_cell.angle_beta   90.00
_cell.angle_gamma   90.00
#
_symmetry.space_group_name_H-M   'P 1'
#
loop_
_entity.id
_entity.type
_entity.pdbx_description
1 polymer ?
#
loop_
_entity_poly.entity_id
_entity_poly.type
_entity_poly.pdbx_seq_one_letter_code
_entity_poly.pdbx_strand_id
1 'polypeptide(L)'
;MKNKSDALQSAEYILLLAGFTQWLQLLNYSPLSIPTHTSSLKDFLRYQEATGKLLLAQLSATDANHFIAYLQIKIGERTKKRLSHHHINKCIQTLQLFSRFIRETGRKEVGFTLQRLAEEKNKPVWLTKQEIQQLYDAIPESILGIRDKAMLAVFYGCGLRLNEGASMELKDINQSNKVLHVRKGKHYKERLVPIAEKNLQEMRLYTDYARTELLQGNASTYFFIAANKGTPMSKQSLYIRIKKLVRKAGIKKKVGTHTLRHSIATHLLQSGMKLERIQQFLGHATLDSTQIYTHLQNDMP
;
A
#
# COMPACT_ATOMS: atom_id res chain seq x y z
N MET A 1 0.84 27.42 5.13
CA MET A 1 1.59 27.80 6.34
C MET A 1 1.54 26.62 7.31
N LYS A 2 2.67 25.94 7.57
CA LYS A 2 2.74 24.93 8.64
C LYS A 2 2.68 25.66 9.97
N ASN A 3 1.70 25.33 10.80
CA ASN A 3 1.54 25.92 12.13
C ASN A 3 2.84 25.72 12.94
N LYS A 4 3.36 26.82 13.52
CA LYS A 4 4.51 26.81 14.46
C LYS A 4 4.31 25.83 15.66
N SER A 5 3.08 25.38 15.91
CA SER A 5 2.73 24.45 17.00
C SER A 5 3.14 22.98 16.72
N ASP A 6 3.72 22.66 15.56
CA ASP A 6 3.96 21.26 15.13
C ASP A 6 5.41 20.79 15.38
N ALA A 7 6.30 21.63 15.89
CA ALA A 7 7.67 21.30 16.23
C ALA A 7 7.78 20.82 17.69
N LEU A 8 8.72 19.88 17.97
CA LEU A 8 9.15 19.55 19.32
C LEU A 8 9.91 20.77 19.90
N GLN A 9 9.71 21.02 21.18
CA GLN A 9 10.34 22.12 21.91
C GLN A 9 11.57 21.64 22.70
N SER A 10 11.52 20.43 23.25
CA SER A 10 12.61 19.80 23.99
C SER A 10 13.80 19.48 23.07
N ALA A 11 14.97 20.07 23.35
CA ALA A 11 16.21 19.75 22.65
C ALA A 11 16.57 18.25 22.75
N GLU A 12 16.32 17.62 23.92
CA GLU A 12 16.56 16.19 24.12
C GLU A 12 15.64 15.35 23.23
N TYR A 13 14.36 15.68 23.13
CA TYR A 13 13.41 14.95 22.27
C TYR A 13 13.72 15.10 20.78
N ILE A 14 14.23 16.25 20.36
CA ILE A 14 14.69 16.46 18.98
C ILE A 14 15.88 15.53 18.68
N LEU A 15 16.86 15.45 19.60
CA LEU A 15 18.01 14.54 19.46
C LEU A 15 17.60 13.07 19.51
N LEU A 16 16.67 12.69 20.39
CA LEU A 16 16.12 11.34 20.48
C LEU A 16 15.43 10.94 19.18
N LEU A 17 14.61 11.81 18.62
CA LEU A 17 13.89 11.56 17.36
C LEU A 17 14.84 11.40 16.19
N ALA A 18 15.89 12.23 16.11
CA ALA A 18 16.94 12.13 15.09
C ALA A 18 17.73 10.82 15.23
N GLY A 19 18.18 10.49 16.43
CA GLY A 19 18.90 9.24 16.71
C GLY A 19 18.08 8.00 16.43
N PHE A 20 16.80 7.98 16.80
CA PHE A 20 15.88 6.89 16.49
C PHE A 20 15.70 6.72 14.98
N THR A 21 15.61 7.82 14.22
CA THR A 21 15.50 7.78 12.76
C THR A 21 16.74 7.16 12.13
N GLN A 22 17.95 7.58 12.58
CA GLN A 22 19.22 7.00 12.12
C GLN A 22 19.35 5.52 12.49
N TRP A 23 18.96 5.15 13.71
CA TRP A 23 18.97 3.76 14.16
C TRP A 23 18.07 2.86 13.29
N LEU A 24 16.87 3.33 12.90
CA LEU A 24 16.01 2.62 11.97
C LEU A 24 16.66 2.45 10.57
N GLN A 25 17.41 3.46 10.11
CA GLN A 25 18.17 3.39 8.85
C GLN A 25 19.28 2.34 8.92
N LEU A 26 20.05 2.33 10.01
CA LEU A 26 21.11 1.34 10.25
C LEU A 26 20.57 -0.10 10.31
N LEU A 27 19.39 -0.29 10.89
CA LEU A 27 18.70 -1.58 10.90
C LEU A 27 18.01 -1.94 9.56
N ASN A 28 18.27 -1.17 8.48
CA ASN A 28 17.70 -1.40 7.15
C ASN A 28 16.16 -1.39 7.10
N TYR A 29 15.49 -0.64 7.98
CA TYR A 29 14.06 -0.42 7.86
C TYR A 29 13.71 0.23 6.51
N SER A 30 12.52 -0.06 6.00
CA SER A 30 12.08 0.50 4.72
C SER A 30 12.07 2.04 4.75
N PRO A 31 12.64 2.75 3.75
CA PRO A 31 12.52 4.19 3.61
C PRO A 31 11.07 4.69 3.61
N LEU A 32 10.10 3.83 3.25
CA LEU A 32 8.68 4.14 3.31
C LEU A 32 8.08 3.96 4.71
N SER A 33 8.67 3.11 5.56
CA SER A 33 8.19 2.89 6.93
C SER A 33 8.82 3.83 7.95
N ILE A 34 10.07 4.23 7.74
CA ILE A 34 10.79 5.15 8.64
C ILE A 34 9.99 6.43 8.92
N PRO A 35 9.46 7.17 7.91
CA PRO A 35 8.66 8.37 8.18
C PRO A 35 7.43 8.10 9.04
N THR A 36 6.81 6.93 8.90
CA THR A 36 5.66 6.54 9.73
C THR A 36 6.05 6.35 11.18
N HIS A 37 7.14 5.62 11.44
CA HIS A 37 7.64 5.44 12.80
C HIS A 37 8.13 6.76 13.41
N THR A 38 8.86 7.57 12.64
CA THR A 38 9.35 8.88 13.10
C THR A 38 8.18 9.81 13.44
N SER A 39 7.12 9.85 12.62
CA SER A 39 5.92 10.64 12.90
C SER A 39 5.19 10.15 14.15
N SER A 40 5.01 8.84 14.29
CA SER A 40 4.33 8.28 15.48
C SER A 40 5.11 8.54 16.77
N LEU A 41 6.46 8.45 16.73
CA LEU A 41 7.29 8.80 17.88
C LEU A 41 7.21 10.30 18.19
N LYS A 42 7.25 11.16 17.17
CA LYS A 42 7.09 12.61 17.34
C LYS A 42 5.78 12.96 18.01
N ASP A 43 4.66 12.30 17.62
CA ASP A 43 3.36 12.52 18.24
C ASP A 43 3.34 12.12 19.71
N PHE A 44 4.01 11.03 20.08
CA PHE A 44 4.19 10.62 21.47
C PHE A 44 5.00 11.64 22.27
N LEU A 45 6.15 12.07 21.76
CA LEU A 45 7.01 13.03 22.44
C LEU A 45 6.32 14.39 22.64
N ARG A 46 5.55 14.85 21.64
CA ARG A 46 4.72 16.06 21.79
C ARG A 46 3.63 15.91 22.85
N TYR A 47 3.02 14.74 22.93
CA TYR A 47 2.06 14.47 24.01
C TYR A 47 2.74 14.56 25.37
N GLN A 48 3.96 14.07 25.52
CA GLN A 48 4.73 14.20 26.76
C GLN A 48 5.10 15.66 27.08
N GLU A 49 5.52 16.45 26.08
CA GLU A 49 5.74 17.90 26.26
C GLU A 49 4.48 18.61 26.76
N ALA A 50 3.32 18.27 26.20
CA ALA A 50 2.04 18.83 26.62
C ALA A 50 1.64 18.46 28.07
N THR A 51 2.19 17.36 28.60
CA THR A 51 2.03 16.96 30.01
C THR A 51 3.14 17.45 30.93
N GLY A 52 4.04 18.32 30.42
CA GLY A 52 5.13 18.93 31.18
C GLY A 52 6.39 18.08 31.30
N LYS A 53 6.49 16.94 30.56
CA LYS A 53 7.68 16.08 30.56
C LYS A 53 8.56 16.42 29.37
N LEU A 54 9.76 16.93 29.62
CA LEU A 54 10.69 17.42 28.61
C LEU A 54 11.96 16.56 28.47
N LEU A 55 12.17 15.62 29.39
CA LEU A 55 13.38 14.80 29.46
C LEU A 55 13.02 13.32 29.43
N LEU A 56 13.88 12.50 28.80
CA LEU A 56 13.74 11.04 28.78
C LEU A 56 13.67 10.47 30.23
N ALA A 57 14.45 11.05 31.14
CA ALA A 57 14.49 10.63 32.53
C ALA A 57 13.12 10.74 33.26
N GLN A 58 12.22 11.59 32.78
CA GLN A 58 10.88 11.78 33.31
C GLN A 58 9.84 10.79 32.78
N LEU A 59 10.18 10.06 31.70
CA LEU A 59 9.28 9.09 31.10
C LEU A 59 9.24 7.79 31.93
N SER A 60 8.07 7.23 32.01
CA SER A 60 7.77 5.96 32.69
C SER A 60 7.03 4.98 31.76
N ALA A 61 6.95 3.73 32.15
CA ALA A 61 6.18 2.72 31.42
C ALA A 61 4.68 3.09 31.29
N THR A 62 4.11 3.80 32.27
CA THR A 62 2.69 4.22 32.28
C THR A 62 2.41 5.34 31.27
N ASP A 63 3.40 6.17 30.93
CA ASP A 63 3.19 7.27 29.97
C ASP A 63 2.82 6.81 28.58
N ALA A 64 3.38 5.68 28.15
CA ALA A 64 3.00 5.07 26.88
C ALA A 64 1.54 4.57 26.93
N ASN A 65 1.10 3.99 28.05
CA ASN A 65 -0.30 3.56 28.22
C ASN A 65 -1.27 4.76 28.20
N HIS A 66 -0.93 5.86 28.88
CA HIS A 66 -1.73 7.09 28.86
C HIS A 66 -1.83 7.67 27.45
N PHE A 67 -0.74 7.66 26.69
CA PHE A 67 -0.78 8.09 25.30
C PHE A 67 -1.66 7.20 24.42
N ILE A 68 -1.60 5.87 24.59
CA ILE A 68 -2.49 4.96 23.85
C ILE A 68 -3.95 5.19 24.22
N ALA A 69 -4.28 5.37 25.52
CA ALA A 69 -5.63 5.72 25.96
C ALA A 69 -6.10 7.05 25.33
N TYR A 70 -5.25 8.06 25.28
CA TYR A 70 -5.53 9.32 24.58
C TYR A 70 -5.81 9.09 23.09
N LEU A 71 -5.04 8.25 22.38
CA LEU A 71 -5.28 7.97 20.97
C LEU A 71 -6.61 7.27 20.71
N GLN A 72 -7.11 6.45 21.63
CA GLN A 72 -8.38 5.74 21.49
C GLN A 72 -9.60 6.69 21.48
N ILE A 73 -9.50 7.82 22.18
CA ILE A 73 -10.57 8.83 22.23
C ILE A 73 -10.37 9.96 21.22
N LYS A 74 -9.15 10.13 20.70
CA LYS A 74 -8.79 11.21 19.77
C LYS A 74 -9.57 11.11 18.47
N ILE A 75 -10.16 12.24 18.06
CA ILE A 75 -10.79 12.40 16.75
C ILE A 75 -9.73 12.90 15.75
N GLY A 76 -9.57 12.18 14.65
CA GLY A 76 -8.64 12.55 13.59
C GLY A 76 -9.12 13.83 12.89
N GLU A 77 -8.27 14.83 12.78
CA GLU A 77 -8.58 16.14 12.22
C GLU A 77 -9.15 16.07 10.79
N ARG A 78 -8.53 15.22 9.94
CA ARG A 78 -8.92 15.07 8.54
C ARG A 78 -10.16 14.20 8.35
N THR A 79 -10.29 13.12 9.12
CA THR A 79 -11.36 12.14 8.93
C THR A 79 -12.61 12.43 9.74
N LYS A 80 -12.49 13.31 10.77
CA LYS A 80 -13.53 13.62 11.77
C LYS A 80 -14.11 12.36 12.44
N LYS A 81 -13.30 11.26 12.48
CA LYS A 81 -13.64 9.98 13.10
C LYS A 81 -12.56 9.59 14.11
N ARG A 82 -12.89 8.70 15.03
CA ARG A 82 -11.89 8.10 15.93
C ARG A 82 -10.79 7.40 15.12
N LEU A 83 -9.59 7.34 15.70
CA LEU A 83 -8.47 6.63 15.07
C LEU A 83 -8.78 5.13 15.04
N SER A 84 -8.41 4.45 13.94
CA SER A 84 -8.60 2.99 13.83
C SER A 84 -7.62 2.26 14.74
N HIS A 85 -8.02 1.08 15.24
CA HIS A 85 -7.14 0.20 16.01
C HIS A 85 -5.86 -0.13 15.25
N HIS A 86 -5.95 -0.32 13.93
CA HIS A 86 -4.76 -0.51 13.08
C HIS A 86 -3.76 0.66 13.17
N HIS A 87 -4.24 1.90 13.17
CA HIS A 87 -3.37 3.08 13.33
C HIS A 87 -2.75 3.12 14.73
N ILE A 88 -3.54 2.86 15.77
CA ILE A 88 -3.06 2.82 17.16
C ILE A 88 -2.04 1.68 17.34
N ASN A 89 -2.28 0.51 16.77
CA ASN A 89 -1.34 -0.62 16.80
C ASN A 89 0.01 -0.31 16.12
N LYS A 90 0.02 0.55 15.09
CA LYS A 90 1.27 1.06 14.52
C LYS A 90 2.01 2.00 15.48
N CYS A 91 1.30 2.83 16.23
CA CYS A 91 1.90 3.64 17.28
C CYS A 91 2.49 2.75 18.40
N ILE A 92 1.75 1.71 18.83
CA ILE A 92 2.25 0.72 19.80
C ILE A 92 3.55 0.08 19.30
N GLN A 93 3.58 -0.40 18.06
CA GLN A 93 4.78 -0.96 17.43
C GLN A 93 5.94 0.04 17.45
N THR A 94 5.67 1.30 17.17
CA THR A 94 6.70 2.35 17.18
C THR A 94 7.25 2.57 18.59
N LEU A 95 6.40 2.61 19.62
CA LEU A 95 6.84 2.78 21.00
C LEU A 95 7.64 1.57 21.52
N GLN A 96 7.30 0.35 21.10
CA GLN A 96 8.10 -0.85 21.37
C GLN A 96 9.48 -0.76 20.70
N LEU A 97 9.55 -0.29 19.45
CA LEU A 97 10.83 -0.03 18.76
C LEU A 97 11.64 1.08 19.44
N PHE A 98 10.99 2.13 19.90
CA PHE A 98 11.65 3.20 20.64
C PHE A 98 12.21 2.72 21.99
N SER A 99 11.48 1.91 22.73
CA SER A 99 11.97 1.25 23.94
C SER A 99 13.22 0.39 23.66
N ARG A 100 13.19 -0.37 22.55
CA ARG A 100 14.35 -1.14 22.08
C ARG A 100 15.55 -0.23 21.73
N PHE A 101 15.33 0.86 21.00
CA PHE A 101 16.35 1.85 20.67
C PHE A 101 17.01 2.42 21.92
N ILE A 102 16.23 2.84 22.92
CA ILE A 102 16.74 3.39 24.18
C ILE A 102 17.65 2.37 24.88
N ARG A 103 17.20 1.12 24.99
CA ARG A 103 17.97 0.02 25.61
C ARG A 103 19.29 -0.24 24.86
N GLU A 104 19.24 -0.39 23.51
CA GLU A 104 20.41 -0.71 22.71
C GLU A 104 21.43 0.45 22.65
N THR A 105 21.01 1.68 22.91
CA THR A 105 21.89 2.85 22.97
C THR A 105 22.39 3.17 24.38
N GLY A 106 22.20 2.28 25.36
CA GLY A 106 22.68 2.43 26.73
C GLY A 106 22.06 3.58 27.51
N ARG A 107 20.91 4.07 27.09
CA ARG A 107 20.14 5.11 27.81
C ARG A 107 19.26 4.48 28.88
N LYS A 108 18.66 5.33 29.75
CA LYS A 108 17.75 4.85 30.80
C LYS A 108 16.72 3.86 30.24
N GLU A 109 16.62 2.71 30.84
CA GLU A 109 15.68 1.67 30.44
C GLU A 109 14.23 2.09 30.73
N VAL A 110 13.49 2.46 29.69
CA VAL A 110 12.06 2.70 29.76
C VAL A 110 11.38 1.56 28.99
N GLY A 111 11.04 0.49 29.73
CA GLY A 111 10.31 -0.65 29.15
C GLY A 111 8.84 -0.31 28.95
N PHE A 112 8.38 -0.21 27.69
CA PHE A 112 6.96 -0.06 27.40
C PHE A 112 6.30 -1.42 27.21
N THR A 113 5.50 -1.84 28.18
CA THR A 113 4.66 -3.04 28.06
C THR A 113 3.29 -2.61 27.52
N LEU A 114 3.14 -2.70 26.19
CA LEU A 114 1.94 -2.28 25.47
C LEU A 114 1.26 -3.48 24.83
N GLN A 115 -0.04 -3.66 25.10
CA GLN A 115 -0.85 -4.66 24.44
C GLN A 115 -1.47 -4.11 23.17
N ARG A 116 -1.45 -4.92 22.10
CA ARG A 116 -2.12 -4.58 20.85
C ARG A 116 -3.64 -4.61 21.03
N LEU A 117 -4.31 -3.66 20.45
CA LEU A 117 -5.77 -3.62 20.39
C LEU A 117 -6.26 -4.67 19.38
N ALA A 118 -7.36 -5.34 19.74
CA ALA A 118 -8.03 -6.24 18.80
C ALA A 118 -8.48 -5.46 17.55
N GLU A 119 -8.09 -5.96 16.37
CA GLU A 119 -8.52 -5.38 15.10
C GLU A 119 -9.72 -6.17 14.57
N GLU A 120 -10.75 -5.47 14.13
CA GLU A 120 -11.83 -6.11 13.40
C GLU A 120 -11.27 -6.67 12.09
N LYS A 121 -11.34 -7.98 11.91
CA LYS A 121 -11.01 -8.65 10.65
C LYS A 121 -12.11 -8.35 9.64
N ASN A 122 -12.05 -7.21 8.98
CA ASN A 122 -12.93 -6.94 7.86
C ASN A 122 -12.71 -8.01 6.77
N LYS A 123 -13.79 -8.66 6.33
CA LYS A 123 -13.72 -9.59 5.19
C LYS A 123 -13.13 -8.82 3.99
N PRO A 124 -12.15 -9.41 3.28
CA PRO A 124 -11.57 -8.75 2.13
C PRO A 124 -12.63 -8.47 1.06
N VAL A 125 -12.69 -7.23 0.59
CA VAL A 125 -13.61 -6.81 -0.47
C VAL A 125 -13.03 -7.27 -1.81
N TRP A 126 -13.84 -7.96 -2.61
CA TRP A 126 -13.52 -8.36 -3.97
C TRP A 126 -14.70 -8.09 -4.91
N LEU A 127 -14.44 -8.01 -6.20
CA LEU A 127 -15.44 -7.81 -7.24
C LEU A 127 -15.84 -9.16 -7.87
N THR A 128 -17.12 -9.34 -8.14
CA THR A 128 -17.61 -10.48 -8.93
C THR A 128 -17.17 -10.37 -10.39
N LYS A 129 -17.27 -11.47 -11.15
CA LYS A 129 -17.00 -11.46 -12.61
C LYS A 129 -17.90 -10.45 -13.33
N GLN A 130 -19.16 -10.31 -12.90
CA GLN A 130 -20.10 -9.31 -13.43
C GLN A 130 -19.64 -7.87 -13.13
N GLU A 131 -19.21 -7.59 -11.90
CA GLU A 131 -18.68 -6.26 -11.55
C GLU A 131 -17.37 -5.92 -12.30
N ILE A 132 -16.54 -6.92 -12.59
CA ILE A 132 -15.37 -6.74 -13.47
C ILE A 132 -15.83 -6.41 -14.90
N GLN A 133 -16.85 -7.11 -15.43
CA GLN A 133 -17.39 -6.78 -16.75
C GLN A 133 -17.98 -5.36 -16.78
N GLN A 134 -18.72 -4.95 -15.76
CA GLN A 134 -19.22 -3.56 -15.62
C GLN A 134 -18.09 -2.52 -15.65
N LEU A 135 -16.90 -2.83 -15.09
CA LEU A 135 -15.74 -1.94 -15.21
C LEU A 135 -15.29 -1.78 -16.67
N TYR A 136 -15.22 -2.87 -17.44
CA TYR A 136 -14.87 -2.81 -18.86
C TYR A 136 -15.93 -2.06 -19.67
N ASP A 137 -17.21 -2.32 -19.45
CA ASP A 137 -18.34 -1.70 -20.15
C ASP A 137 -18.44 -0.18 -19.89
N ALA A 138 -18.01 0.26 -18.70
CA ALA A 138 -17.98 1.67 -18.34
C ALA A 138 -16.83 2.44 -19.02
N ILE A 139 -15.87 1.76 -19.67
CA ILE A 139 -14.74 2.43 -20.33
C ILE A 139 -15.18 2.96 -21.70
N PRO A 140 -15.00 4.26 -21.99
CA PRO A 140 -15.36 4.82 -23.28
C PRO A 140 -14.40 4.37 -24.38
N GLU A 141 -14.89 4.33 -25.61
CA GLU A 141 -14.05 4.13 -26.80
C GLU A 141 -13.26 5.43 -27.10
N SER A 142 -12.05 5.49 -26.60
CA SER A 142 -11.16 6.65 -26.74
C SER A 142 -9.71 6.25 -26.41
N ILE A 143 -8.75 7.08 -26.79
CA ILE A 143 -7.33 6.91 -26.42
C ILE A 143 -7.15 6.64 -24.91
N LEU A 144 -7.82 7.42 -24.06
CA LEU A 144 -7.76 7.21 -22.61
C LEU A 144 -8.49 5.93 -22.18
N GLY A 145 -9.54 5.52 -22.90
CA GLY A 145 -10.24 4.26 -22.64
C GLY A 145 -9.38 3.04 -22.97
N ILE A 146 -8.64 3.06 -24.05
CA ILE A 146 -7.68 2.00 -24.40
C ILE A 146 -6.63 1.84 -23.28
N ARG A 147 -6.10 2.96 -22.76
CA ARG A 147 -5.21 2.92 -21.58
C ARG A 147 -5.90 2.33 -20.35
N ASP A 148 -7.15 2.67 -20.11
CA ASP A 148 -7.90 2.18 -18.95
C ASP A 148 -8.15 0.66 -19.05
N LYS A 149 -8.42 0.12 -20.23
CA LYS A 149 -8.52 -1.33 -20.47
C LYS A 149 -7.18 -2.00 -20.19
N ALA A 150 -6.06 -1.45 -20.66
CA ALA A 150 -4.71 -1.94 -20.32
C ALA A 150 -4.43 -1.86 -18.80
N MET A 151 -4.92 -0.84 -18.10
CA MET A 151 -4.83 -0.78 -16.63
C MET A 151 -5.60 -1.93 -15.95
N LEU A 152 -6.79 -2.27 -16.42
CA LEU A 152 -7.52 -3.43 -15.90
C LEU A 152 -6.79 -4.75 -16.24
N ALA A 153 -6.24 -4.89 -17.44
CA ALA A 153 -5.43 -6.05 -17.82
C ALA A 153 -4.22 -6.25 -16.89
N VAL A 154 -3.54 -5.16 -16.49
CA VAL A 154 -2.39 -5.21 -15.57
C VAL A 154 -2.82 -5.46 -14.12
N PHE A 155 -3.76 -4.69 -13.58
CA PHE A 155 -4.08 -4.74 -12.14
C PHE A 155 -5.05 -5.86 -11.76
N TYR A 156 -5.98 -6.21 -12.65
CA TYR A 156 -6.85 -7.35 -12.47
C TYR A 156 -6.28 -8.58 -13.19
N GLY A 157 -6.06 -8.52 -14.51
CA GLY A 157 -5.67 -9.67 -15.30
C GLY A 157 -4.34 -10.30 -14.88
N CYS A 158 -3.31 -9.48 -14.59
CA CYS A 158 -2.00 -9.93 -14.11
C CYS A 158 -1.83 -9.79 -12.58
N GLY A 159 -2.79 -9.22 -11.88
CA GLY A 159 -2.79 -9.11 -10.42
C GLY A 159 -1.64 -8.28 -9.84
N LEU A 160 -1.14 -7.28 -10.54
CA LEU A 160 -0.01 -6.47 -10.09
C LEU A 160 -0.39 -5.58 -8.88
N ARG A 161 0.61 -5.35 -8.01
CA ARG A 161 0.50 -4.29 -6.98
C ARG A 161 0.62 -2.92 -7.64
N LEU A 162 0.06 -1.87 -7.01
CA LEU A 162 0.12 -0.51 -7.53
C LEU A 162 1.56 -0.05 -7.84
N ASN A 163 2.50 -0.37 -6.95
CA ASN A 163 3.91 -0.03 -7.16
C ASN A 163 4.53 -0.77 -8.35
N GLU A 164 4.20 -2.05 -8.52
CA GLU A 164 4.66 -2.89 -9.62
C GLU A 164 4.16 -2.33 -10.96
N GLY A 165 2.85 -2.05 -11.07
CA GLY A 165 2.29 -1.47 -12.29
C GLY A 165 2.77 -0.04 -12.60
N ALA A 166 3.05 0.76 -11.57
CA ALA A 166 3.57 2.12 -11.77
C ALA A 166 5.04 2.17 -12.26
N SER A 167 5.83 1.14 -11.91
CA SER A 167 7.24 1.01 -12.34
C SER A 167 7.43 0.09 -13.54
N MET A 168 6.34 -0.43 -14.12
CA MET A 168 6.36 -1.33 -15.26
C MET A 168 6.89 -0.61 -16.51
N GLU A 169 7.78 -1.26 -17.25
CA GLU A 169 8.33 -0.78 -18.51
C GLU A 169 7.90 -1.67 -19.69
N LEU A 170 8.07 -1.16 -20.92
CA LEU A 170 7.72 -1.92 -22.13
C LEU A 170 8.48 -3.25 -22.22
N LYS A 171 9.77 -3.26 -21.87
CA LYS A 171 10.63 -4.46 -21.91
C LYS A 171 10.20 -5.56 -20.93
N ASP A 172 9.34 -5.25 -19.95
CA ASP A 172 8.85 -6.22 -18.99
C ASP A 172 7.80 -7.17 -19.60
N ILE A 173 7.26 -6.83 -20.78
CA ILE A 173 6.29 -7.66 -21.50
C ILE A 173 6.98 -8.47 -22.57
N ASN A 174 7.05 -9.79 -22.39
CA ASN A 174 7.41 -10.71 -23.46
C ASN A 174 6.13 -11.16 -24.17
N GLN A 175 5.87 -10.49 -25.31
CA GLN A 175 4.64 -10.73 -26.08
C GLN A 175 4.62 -12.13 -26.73
N SER A 176 5.76 -12.64 -27.17
CA SER A 176 5.86 -13.95 -27.82
C SER A 176 5.57 -15.08 -26.86
N ASN A 177 6.09 -15.00 -25.65
CA ASN A 177 5.89 -16.00 -24.60
C ASN A 177 4.65 -15.73 -23.74
N LYS A 178 3.96 -14.61 -23.98
CA LYS A 178 2.78 -14.16 -23.19
C LYS A 178 3.07 -14.08 -21.69
N VAL A 179 4.20 -13.47 -21.33
CA VAL A 179 4.68 -13.39 -19.94
C VAL A 179 5.03 -11.95 -19.60
N LEU A 180 4.60 -11.52 -18.41
CA LEU A 180 4.99 -10.27 -17.79
C LEU A 180 6.06 -10.53 -16.72
N HIS A 181 7.20 -9.91 -16.86
CA HIS A 181 8.28 -9.93 -15.90
C HIS A 181 8.05 -8.87 -14.82
N VAL A 182 7.70 -9.29 -13.62
CA VAL A 182 7.57 -8.38 -12.47
C VAL A 182 8.91 -8.35 -11.74
N ARG A 183 9.65 -7.25 -11.99
CA ARG A 183 10.99 -7.04 -11.42
C ARG A 183 10.94 -6.96 -9.90
N LYS A 184 12.07 -7.32 -9.28
CA LYS A 184 12.26 -7.32 -7.83
C LYS A 184 11.98 -5.92 -7.25
N GLY A 185 10.88 -5.77 -6.51
CA GLY A 185 10.65 -4.63 -5.62
C GLY A 185 11.25 -4.88 -4.24
N LYS A 186 11.38 -3.84 -3.41
CA LYS A 186 11.85 -3.99 -2.03
C LYS A 186 10.93 -4.98 -1.29
N HIS A 187 11.49 -6.07 -0.75
CA HIS A 187 10.79 -7.18 -0.07
C HIS A 187 9.95 -8.12 -0.95
N TYR A 188 9.97 -8.00 -2.29
CA TYR A 188 9.25 -8.91 -3.18
C TYR A 188 10.22 -9.70 -4.05
N LYS A 189 9.94 -10.99 -4.20
CA LYS A 189 10.67 -11.84 -5.15
C LYS A 189 10.26 -11.44 -6.56
N GLU A 190 11.23 -11.39 -7.45
CA GLU A 190 11.01 -11.31 -8.89
C GLU A 190 10.18 -12.51 -9.34
N ARG A 191 9.28 -12.28 -10.28
CA ARG A 191 8.42 -13.34 -10.80
C ARG A 191 7.99 -13.10 -12.24
N LEU A 192 7.68 -14.18 -12.90
CA LEU A 192 7.04 -14.20 -14.21
C LEU A 192 5.54 -14.44 -14.04
N VAL A 193 4.72 -13.60 -14.65
CA VAL A 193 3.25 -13.67 -14.60
C VAL A 193 2.74 -14.02 -16.00
N PRO A 194 2.06 -15.15 -16.21
CA PRO A 194 1.45 -15.46 -17.50
C PRO A 194 0.34 -14.45 -17.81
N ILE A 195 0.28 -14.02 -19.07
CA ILE A 195 -0.71 -13.08 -19.56
C ILE A 195 -1.73 -13.83 -20.41
N ALA A 196 -2.99 -13.79 -20.00
CA ALA A 196 -4.08 -14.33 -20.80
C ALA A 196 -4.20 -13.55 -22.12
N GLU A 197 -4.60 -14.22 -23.21
CA GLU A 197 -4.65 -13.64 -24.57
C GLU A 197 -5.43 -12.32 -24.61
N LYS A 198 -6.64 -12.29 -24.02
CA LYS A 198 -7.44 -11.07 -23.93
C LYS A 198 -6.68 -9.89 -23.29
N ASN A 199 -5.95 -10.15 -22.20
CA ASN A 199 -5.19 -9.11 -21.53
C ASN A 199 -4.00 -8.63 -22.37
N LEU A 200 -3.35 -9.54 -23.08
CA LEU A 200 -2.25 -9.21 -23.99
C LEU A 200 -2.74 -8.34 -25.15
N GLN A 201 -3.90 -8.65 -25.72
CA GLN A 201 -4.52 -7.83 -26.76
C GLN A 201 -4.80 -6.39 -26.29
N GLU A 202 -5.35 -6.21 -25.07
CA GLU A 202 -5.57 -4.88 -24.51
C GLU A 202 -4.24 -4.12 -24.26
N MET A 203 -3.20 -4.82 -23.83
CA MET A 203 -1.86 -4.23 -23.67
C MET A 203 -1.25 -3.84 -25.02
N ARG A 204 -1.37 -4.68 -26.05
CA ARG A 204 -0.90 -4.38 -27.40
C ARG A 204 -1.61 -3.18 -28.00
N LEU A 205 -2.94 -3.15 -27.96
CA LEU A 205 -3.71 -2.01 -28.46
C LEU A 205 -3.28 -0.71 -27.78
N TYR A 206 -2.97 -0.78 -26.48
CA TYR A 206 -2.45 0.37 -25.76
C TYR A 206 -1.04 0.75 -26.22
N THR A 207 -0.10 -0.20 -26.32
CA THR A 207 1.30 0.11 -26.71
C THR A 207 1.42 0.61 -28.13
N ASP A 208 0.70 -0.01 -29.06
CA ASP A 208 0.89 0.20 -30.47
C ASP A 208 0.12 1.43 -30.97
N TYR A 209 -0.97 1.80 -30.30
CA TYR A 209 -1.82 2.91 -30.72
C TYR A 209 -1.90 4.02 -29.66
N ALA A 210 -2.60 3.77 -28.54
CA ALA A 210 -2.95 4.84 -27.62
C ALA A 210 -1.74 5.45 -26.87
N ARG A 211 -0.72 4.65 -26.61
CA ARG A 211 0.49 5.11 -25.91
C ARG A 211 1.31 6.06 -26.79
N THR A 212 1.38 5.80 -28.08
CA THR A 212 2.08 6.65 -29.05
C THR A 212 1.45 8.05 -29.09
N GLU A 213 0.13 8.12 -29.15
CA GLU A 213 -0.62 9.37 -29.08
C GLU A 213 -0.37 10.13 -27.76
N LEU A 214 -0.36 9.40 -26.64
CA LEU A 214 -0.16 10.01 -25.32
C LEU A 214 1.27 10.50 -25.07
N LEU A 215 2.25 9.96 -25.77
CA LEU A 215 3.65 10.40 -25.72
C LEU A 215 3.86 11.79 -26.31
N GLN A 216 3.04 12.19 -27.30
CA GLN A 216 3.15 13.50 -27.94
C GLN A 216 4.59 13.82 -28.42
N GLY A 217 5.26 12.84 -28.99
CA GLY A 217 6.65 12.97 -29.44
C GLY A 217 7.72 12.77 -28.36
N ASN A 218 7.36 12.63 -27.10
CA ASN A 218 8.32 12.34 -26.04
C ASN A 218 8.75 10.87 -26.03
N ALA A 219 9.95 10.58 -25.52
CA ALA A 219 10.43 9.24 -25.27
C ALA A 219 10.18 8.81 -23.82
N SER A 220 9.76 7.56 -23.63
CA SER A 220 9.62 6.97 -22.31
C SER A 220 9.71 5.45 -22.37
N THR A 221 10.41 4.83 -21.44
CA THR A 221 10.45 3.36 -21.30
C THR A 221 9.30 2.82 -20.49
N TYR A 222 8.64 3.66 -19.68
CA TYR A 222 7.53 3.26 -18.82
C TYR A 222 6.30 2.85 -19.63
N PHE A 223 5.60 1.83 -19.13
CA PHE A 223 4.41 1.32 -19.79
C PHE A 223 3.26 2.35 -19.76
N PHE A 224 2.87 2.86 -18.58
CA PHE A 224 1.76 3.80 -18.44
C PHE A 224 2.18 5.26 -18.56
N ILE A 225 1.58 5.98 -19.52
CA ILE A 225 1.86 7.39 -19.84
C ILE A 225 0.67 8.28 -19.42
N ALA A 226 0.99 9.45 -18.86
CA ALA A 226 0.01 10.46 -18.48
C ALA A 226 -0.54 11.20 -19.72
N ALA A 227 -1.82 11.61 -19.68
CA ALA A 227 -2.54 12.13 -20.83
C ALA A 227 -1.96 13.43 -21.44
N ASN A 228 -1.33 14.29 -20.63
CA ASN A 228 -1.08 15.68 -21.07
C ASN A 228 0.41 16.06 -21.09
N LYS A 229 1.33 15.11 -20.85
CA LYS A 229 2.75 15.46 -20.69
C LYS A 229 3.72 14.44 -21.27
N GLY A 230 3.26 13.35 -21.87
CA GLY A 230 4.13 12.26 -22.32
C GLY A 230 4.99 11.64 -21.20
N THR A 231 4.70 11.95 -19.94
CA THR A 231 5.46 11.50 -18.76
C THR A 231 4.84 10.24 -18.14
N PRO A 232 5.60 9.45 -17.37
CA PRO A 232 5.07 8.28 -16.67
C PRO A 232 3.91 8.65 -15.72
N MET A 233 2.89 7.80 -15.67
CA MET A 233 1.82 7.96 -14.70
C MET A 233 2.32 7.71 -13.27
N SER A 234 2.07 8.65 -12.36
CA SER A 234 2.33 8.44 -10.95
C SER A 234 1.41 7.38 -10.35
N LYS A 235 1.85 6.75 -9.24
CA LYS A 235 1.01 5.84 -8.44
C LYS A 235 -0.33 6.47 -8.06
N GLN A 236 -0.31 7.72 -7.68
CA GLN A 236 -1.51 8.47 -7.30
C GLN A 236 -2.45 8.64 -8.51
N SER A 237 -1.92 8.94 -9.69
CA SER A 237 -2.71 9.08 -10.92
C SER A 237 -3.37 7.76 -11.32
N LEU A 238 -2.62 6.64 -11.27
CA LEU A 238 -3.16 5.30 -11.52
C LEU A 238 -4.29 4.96 -10.51
N TYR A 239 -4.06 5.18 -9.23
CA TYR A 239 -5.06 4.93 -8.19
C TYR A 239 -6.34 5.76 -8.39
N ILE A 240 -6.19 7.07 -8.65
CA ILE A 240 -7.32 7.96 -8.91
C ILE A 240 -8.09 7.53 -10.15
N ARG A 241 -7.37 7.09 -11.21
CA ARG A 241 -8.03 6.62 -12.44
C ARG A 241 -8.88 5.38 -12.20
N ILE A 242 -8.36 4.38 -11.50
CA ILE A 242 -9.15 3.20 -11.10
C ILE A 242 -10.40 3.61 -10.29
N LYS A 243 -10.24 4.54 -9.32
CA LYS A 243 -11.38 5.05 -8.56
C LYS A 243 -12.45 5.73 -9.43
N LYS A 244 -12.03 6.47 -10.46
CA LYS A 244 -12.96 7.11 -11.42
C LYS A 244 -13.71 6.05 -12.23
N LEU A 245 -13.04 4.99 -12.68
CA LEU A 245 -13.68 3.88 -13.40
C LEU A 245 -14.72 3.17 -12.53
N VAL A 246 -14.36 2.82 -11.29
CA VAL A 246 -15.28 2.19 -10.33
C VAL A 246 -16.54 3.02 -10.12
N ARG A 247 -16.38 4.33 -9.94
CA ARG A 247 -17.52 5.24 -9.79
C ARG A 247 -18.37 5.30 -11.06
N LYS A 248 -17.73 5.35 -12.25
CA LYS A 248 -18.43 5.38 -13.54
C LYS A 248 -19.22 4.08 -13.79
N ALA A 249 -18.69 2.94 -13.35
CA ALA A 249 -19.36 1.65 -13.42
C ALA A 249 -20.49 1.47 -12.38
N GLY A 250 -20.77 2.47 -11.54
CA GLY A 250 -21.83 2.39 -10.53
C GLY A 250 -21.53 1.45 -9.36
N ILE A 251 -20.29 0.97 -9.21
CA ILE A 251 -19.91 0.00 -8.17
C ILE A 251 -19.81 0.70 -6.82
N LYS A 252 -20.64 0.30 -5.85
CA LYS A 252 -20.72 0.90 -4.51
C LYS A 252 -19.60 0.46 -3.56
N LYS A 253 -18.91 -0.64 -3.87
CA LYS A 253 -17.81 -1.18 -3.06
C LYS A 253 -16.59 -0.24 -3.03
N LYS A 254 -15.81 -0.28 -1.95
CA LYS A 254 -14.53 0.44 -1.86
C LYS A 254 -13.46 -0.31 -2.65
N VAL A 255 -13.32 -0.01 -3.94
CA VAL A 255 -12.40 -0.67 -4.85
C VAL A 255 -11.12 0.15 -5.06
N GLY A 256 -9.98 -0.53 -5.07
CA GLY A 256 -8.67 -0.03 -5.46
C GLY A 256 -7.87 -1.13 -6.18
N THR A 257 -6.61 -0.88 -6.49
CA THR A 257 -5.75 -1.88 -7.16
C THR A 257 -5.58 -3.17 -6.33
N HIS A 258 -5.53 -3.06 -5.01
CA HIS A 258 -5.52 -4.24 -4.13
C HIS A 258 -6.82 -5.05 -4.22
N THR A 259 -7.97 -4.38 -4.35
CA THR A 259 -9.25 -5.07 -4.54
C THR A 259 -9.29 -5.82 -5.86
N LEU A 260 -8.79 -5.22 -6.97
CA LEU A 260 -8.67 -5.89 -8.26
C LEU A 260 -7.79 -7.14 -8.17
N ARG A 261 -6.65 -7.02 -7.50
CA ARG A 261 -5.74 -8.14 -7.25
C ARG A 261 -6.39 -9.24 -6.37
N HIS A 262 -7.15 -8.88 -5.35
CA HIS A 262 -7.94 -9.84 -4.57
C HIS A 262 -9.01 -10.52 -5.41
N SER A 263 -9.66 -9.78 -6.29
CA SER A 263 -10.69 -10.32 -7.19
C SER A 263 -10.12 -11.39 -8.12
N ILE A 264 -8.97 -11.14 -8.77
CA ILE A 264 -8.37 -12.18 -9.64
C ILE A 264 -7.93 -13.39 -8.83
N ALA A 265 -7.34 -13.21 -7.63
CA ALA A 265 -6.97 -14.33 -6.78
C ALA A 265 -8.18 -15.20 -6.41
N THR A 266 -9.29 -14.56 -6.04
CA THR A 266 -10.55 -15.25 -5.73
C THR A 266 -11.11 -15.98 -6.95
N HIS A 267 -11.10 -15.34 -8.13
CA HIS A 267 -11.60 -15.96 -9.37
C HIS A 267 -10.73 -17.14 -9.83
N LEU A 268 -9.42 -17.06 -9.67
CA LEU A 268 -8.50 -18.17 -9.95
C LEU A 268 -8.76 -19.35 -9.00
N LEU A 269 -8.98 -19.08 -7.72
CA LEU A 269 -9.33 -20.11 -6.75
C LEU A 269 -10.67 -20.77 -7.09
N GLN A 270 -11.71 -19.97 -7.40
CA GLN A 270 -13.03 -20.46 -7.83
C GLN A 270 -12.99 -21.25 -9.13
N SER A 271 -11.98 -21.02 -9.99
CA SER A 271 -11.74 -21.82 -11.19
C SER A 271 -10.94 -23.11 -10.93
N GLY A 272 -10.67 -23.47 -9.67
CA GLY A 272 -9.95 -24.68 -9.28
C GLY A 272 -8.41 -24.56 -9.30
N MET A 273 -7.86 -23.34 -9.45
CA MET A 273 -6.40 -23.17 -9.39
C MET A 273 -5.90 -23.43 -7.97
N LYS A 274 -4.87 -24.28 -7.83
CA LYS A 274 -4.24 -24.57 -6.54
C LYS A 274 -3.66 -23.32 -5.89
N LEU A 275 -3.77 -23.23 -4.56
CA LEU A 275 -3.36 -22.06 -3.76
C LEU A 275 -1.88 -21.70 -3.95
N GLU A 276 -1.01 -22.72 -4.11
CA GLU A 276 0.43 -22.53 -4.34
C GLU A 276 0.70 -21.83 -5.68
N ARG A 277 -0.06 -22.15 -6.73
CA ARG A 277 0.03 -21.48 -8.03
C ARG A 277 -0.45 -20.04 -7.97
N ILE A 278 -1.54 -19.77 -7.23
CA ILE A 278 -2.02 -18.41 -6.98
C ILE A 278 -0.97 -17.60 -6.20
N GLN A 279 -0.33 -18.21 -5.21
CA GLN A 279 0.76 -17.60 -4.45
C GLN A 279 1.94 -17.21 -5.34
N GLN A 280 2.37 -18.11 -6.23
CA GLN A 280 3.43 -17.84 -7.22
C GLN A 280 3.02 -16.72 -8.18
N PHE A 281 1.81 -16.79 -8.75
CA PHE A 281 1.26 -15.78 -9.64
C PHE A 281 1.25 -14.39 -8.99
N LEU A 282 0.83 -14.30 -7.74
CA LEU A 282 0.77 -13.04 -7.01
C LEU A 282 2.13 -12.61 -6.42
N GLY A 283 3.08 -13.51 -6.22
CA GLY A 283 4.35 -13.23 -5.55
C GLY A 283 4.14 -12.86 -4.07
N HIS A 284 3.43 -13.71 -3.32
CA HIS A 284 3.30 -13.61 -1.89
C HIS A 284 4.53 -14.21 -1.21
N ALA A 285 5.14 -13.47 -0.27
CA ALA A 285 6.34 -13.91 0.43
C ALA A 285 6.03 -14.99 1.50
N THR A 286 4.78 -15.03 2.00
CA THR A 286 4.32 -15.95 3.05
C THR A 286 2.97 -16.54 2.69
N LEU A 287 2.71 -17.75 3.17
CA LEU A 287 1.40 -18.44 3.08
C LEU A 287 0.29 -17.62 3.77
N ASP A 288 0.59 -16.91 4.85
CA ASP A 288 -0.38 -16.09 5.58
C ASP A 288 -1.09 -15.06 4.68
N SER A 289 -0.34 -14.49 3.71
CA SER A 289 -0.94 -13.56 2.72
C SER A 289 -1.92 -14.26 1.77
N THR A 290 -1.89 -15.57 1.69
CA THR A 290 -2.72 -16.40 0.82
C THR A 290 -3.81 -17.11 1.61
N GLN A 291 -3.63 -17.31 2.92
CA GLN A 291 -4.64 -17.90 3.82
C GLN A 291 -5.95 -17.07 3.88
N ILE A 292 -5.89 -15.80 3.50
CA ILE A 292 -7.10 -14.96 3.33
C ILE A 292 -8.12 -15.61 2.37
N TYR A 293 -7.66 -16.49 1.48
CA TYR A 293 -8.49 -17.18 0.49
C TYR A 293 -8.96 -18.58 0.94
N THR A 294 -8.41 -19.16 2.01
CA THR A 294 -8.79 -20.50 2.49
C THR A 294 -10.22 -20.53 3.02
N HIS A 295 -10.72 -19.42 3.57
CA HIS A 295 -12.12 -19.32 3.98
C HIS A 295 -13.11 -19.46 2.81
N LEU A 296 -12.66 -19.21 1.57
CA LEU A 296 -13.48 -19.34 0.37
C LEU A 296 -13.53 -20.78 -0.15
N GLN A 297 -12.59 -21.66 0.25
CA GLN A 297 -12.64 -23.10 -0.07
C GLN A 297 -13.70 -23.84 0.76
N ASN A 298 -13.95 -23.38 1.98
CA ASN A 298 -14.94 -23.98 2.87
C ASN A 298 -16.39 -23.56 2.55
N ASP A 299 -16.57 -22.50 1.75
CA ASP A 299 -17.87 -21.98 1.32
C ASP A 299 -18.24 -22.45 -0.12
N MET A 300 -17.46 -23.35 -0.73
CA MET A 300 -17.80 -23.96 -2.02
C MET A 300 -18.62 -25.24 -1.80
N PRO A 301 -19.73 -25.40 -2.54
CA PRO A 301 -20.55 -26.61 -2.48
C PRO A 301 -19.81 -27.83 -3.03
#